data_9acc68078fc22af71058709a1b126d81
#
_entry.id   9acc68078fc22af71058709a1b126d81
#
_cell.length_a   1.000
_cell.length_b   1.000
_cell.length_c   1.000
_cell.angle_alpha   90.00
_cell.angle_beta   90.00
_cell.angle_gamma   90.00
#
_symmetry.space_group_name_H-M   'P 1'
#
loop_
_entity.id
_entity.type
_entity.pdbx_description
1 polymer ?
#
loop_
_entity_poly.entity_id
_entity_poly.type
_entity_poly.pdbx_seq_one_letter_code
_entity_poly.pdbx_strand_id
1 'polypeptide(L)'
;MKCISTARSEGATILYGGQRPEHLKKGYYIEPTIITDVNTNMQIWREEVFGPVLCVKTFKTEVEAIELANDTQYGLGAAVLSKDLARCERLTKAFQSGIVWINCSQPCFWQPPWGGKKRSGFGRELGEWGLENYLNINQVTQYVSDEAWGFYKSPSKL
;
A
#
# COMPACT_ATOMS: atom_id res chain seq x y z
N MET A 1 -20.59 -7.97 7.11
CA MET A 1 -21.95 -7.40 7.36
C MET A 1 -21.91 -6.12 8.18
N LYS A 2 -21.28 -6.10 9.37
CA LYS A 2 -21.24 -4.88 10.23
C LYS A 2 -20.75 -3.63 9.49
N CYS A 3 -19.63 -3.69 8.76
CA CYS A 3 -19.12 -2.53 8.00
C CYS A 3 -20.13 -2.01 6.97
N ILE A 4 -20.87 -2.90 6.28
CA ILE A 4 -21.88 -2.52 5.30
C ILE A 4 -23.06 -1.83 5.99
N SER A 5 -23.51 -2.36 7.13
CA SER A 5 -24.62 -1.72 7.89
C SER A 5 -24.22 -0.36 8.47
N THR A 6 -22.98 -0.23 8.94
CA THR A 6 -22.42 1.06 9.39
C THR A 6 -22.37 2.07 8.24
N ALA A 7 -21.82 1.69 7.08
CA ALA A 7 -21.77 2.55 5.92
C ALA A 7 -23.16 3.08 5.52
N ARG A 8 -24.17 2.20 5.53
CA ARG A 8 -25.56 2.59 5.28
C ARG A 8 -26.09 3.59 6.31
N SER A 9 -25.80 3.37 7.60
CA SER A 9 -26.22 4.29 8.67
C SER A 9 -25.49 5.64 8.64
N GLU A 10 -24.27 5.66 8.09
CA GLU A 10 -23.49 6.88 7.86
C GLU A 10 -23.90 7.63 6.59
N GLY A 11 -24.85 7.11 5.81
CA GLY A 11 -25.42 7.76 4.63
C GLY A 11 -24.84 7.31 3.29
N ALA A 12 -24.00 6.26 3.25
CA ALA A 12 -23.54 5.69 1.99
C ALA A 12 -24.64 4.89 1.27
N THR A 13 -24.58 4.89 -0.05
CA THR A 13 -25.52 4.14 -0.90
C THR A 13 -24.96 2.76 -1.21
N ILE A 14 -25.73 1.71 -0.89
CA ILE A 14 -25.42 0.34 -1.34
C ILE A 14 -26.00 0.19 -2.75
N LEU A 15 -25.15 0.33 -3.74
CA LEU A 15 -25.54 0.27 -5.14
C LEU A 15 -25.86 -1.16 -5.59
N TYR A 16 -25.14 -2.14 -5.06
CA TYR A 16 -25.31 -3.56 -5.38
C TYR A 16 -24.93 -4.43 -4.19
N GLY A 17 -25.60 -5.58 -4.02
CA GLY A 17 -25.32 -6.55 -2.97
C GLY A 17 -25.64 -6.06 -1.57
N GLY A 18 -24.75 -6.22 -0.64
CA GLY A 18 -24.89 -5.75 0.74
C GLY A 18 -25.61 -6.69 1.68
N GLN A 19 -25.83 -7.94 1.27
CA GLN A 19 -26.56 -8.95 2.03
C GLN A 19 -25.95 -10.34 1.86
N ARG A 20 -26.47 -11.30 2.59
CA ARG A 20 -26.17 -12.72 2.37
C ARG A 20 -27.04 -13.25 1.24
N PRO A 21 -26.50 -14.13 0.36
CA PRO A 21 -27.31 -14.79 -0.66
C PRO A 21 -28.41 -15.64 0.00
N GLU A 22 -29.67 -15.41 -0.36
CA GLU A 22 -30.81 -16.11 0.26
C GLU A 22 -30.80 -17.64 0.04
N HIS A 23 -30.22 -18.07 -1.09
CA HIS A 23 -30.12 -19.50 -1.44
C HIS A 23 -28.99 -20.24 -0.72
N LEU A 24 -28.04 -19.54 -0.09
CA LEU A 24 -26.91 -20.11 0.65
C LEU A 24 -27.08 -19.93 2.16
N LYS A 25 -27.82 -20.83 2.77
CA LYS A 25 -28.17 -20.73 4.20
C LYS A 25 -27.08 -21.19 5.15
N LYS A 26 -26.11 -21.98 4.68
CA LYS A 26 -24.97 -22.46 5.48
C LYS A 26 -23.67 -21.87 4.97
N GLY A 27 -22.77 -21.46 5.90
CA GLY A 27 -21.47 -20.86 5.57
C GLY A 27 -21.44 -19.34 5.71
N TYR A 28 -20.30 -18.74 5.33
CA TYR A 28 -19.99 -17.31 5.52
C TYR A 28 -20.02 -16.55 4.20
N TYR A 29 -21.07 -16.71 3.41
CA TYR A 29 -21.23 -16.05 2.11
C TYR A 29 -21.77 -14.64 2.29
N ILE A 30 -21.21 -13.72 1.50
CA ILE A 30 -21.65 -12.33 1.35
C ILE A 30 -21.68 -12.05 -0.16
N GLU A 31 -22.71 -11.39 -0.64
CA GLU A 31 -22.78 -10.94 -2.03
C GLU A 31 -21.68 -9.92 -2.32
N PRO A 32 -21.07 -9.95 -3.52
CA PRO A 32 -20.24 -8.84 -3.98
C PRO A 32 -21.00 -7.52 -3.80
N THR A 33 -20.38 -6.57 -3.15
CA THR A 33 -21.06 -5.35 -2.72
C THR A 33 -20.36 -4.12 -3.29
N ILE A 34 -21.13 -3.22 -3.89
CA ILE A 34 -20.65 -1.92 -4.39
C ILE A 34 -21.32 -0.82 -3.59
N ILE A 35 -20.50 0.08 -3.04
CA ILE A 35 -20.93 1.20 -2.19
C ILE A 35 -20.48 2.50 -2.83
N THR A 36 -21.42 3.45 -2.97
CA THR A 36 -21.19 4.79 -3.50
C THR A 36 -21.56 5.86 -2.47
N ASP A 37 -21.39 7.12 -2.82
CA ASP A 37 -21.65 8.27 -1.95
C ASP A 37 -20.86 8.22 -0.63
N VAL A 38 -19.66 7.63 -0.69
CA VAL A 38 -18.78 7.47 0.46
C VAL A 38 -18.13 8.83 0.79
N ASN A 39 -18.24 9.23 2.06
CA ASN A 39 -17.50 10.35 2.61
C ASN A 39 -16.18 9.84 3.24
N THR A 40 -15.13 10.65 3.16
CA THR A 40 -13.80 10.33 3.72
C THR A 40 -13.79 10.18 5.25
N ASN A 41 -14.84 10.62 5.95
CA ASN A 41 -15.01 10.45 7.40
C ASN A 41 -15.71 9.15 7.79
N MET A 42 -16.31 8.44 6.84
CA MET A 42 -17.03 7.19 7.12
C MET A 42 -16.05 6.07 7.51
N GLN A 43 -16.48 5.18 8.41
CA GLN A 43 -15.68 4.05 8.86
C GLN A 43 -15.20 3.19 7.69
N ILE A 44 -16.08 2.96 6.71
CA ILE A 44 -15.77 2.13 5.54
C ILE A 44 -14.68 2.72 4.63
N TRP A 45 -14.44 4.03 4.69
CA TRP A 45 -13.33 4.70 4.01
C TRP A 45 -12.02 4.56 4.78
N ARG A 46 -12.09 4.54 6.12
CA ARG A 46 -10.93 4.56 7.01
C ARG A 46 -10.38 3.19 7.36
N GLU A 47 -11.23 2.17 7.37
CA GLU A 47 -10.87 0.82 7.74
C GLU A 47 -10.90 -0.11 6.53
N GLU A 48 -9.98 -1.05 6.48
CA GLU A 48 -9.96 -2.08 5.45
C GLU A 48 -11.09 -3.08 5.66
N VAL A 49 -11.95 -3.24 4.66
CA VAL A 49 -13.00 -4.27 4.67
C VAL A 49 -12.45 -5.54 4.05
N PHE A 50 -12.00 -6.49 4.86
CA PHE A 50 -11.55 -7.80 4.38
C PHE A 50 -12.76 -8.62 3.89
N GLY A 51 -13.20 -8.36 2.66
CA GLY A 51 -14.36 -9.01 2.07
C GLY A 51 -14.68 -8.48 0.67
N PRO A 52 -15.69 -9.03 -0.01
CA PRO A 52 -16.07 -8.67 -1.37
C PRO A 52 -16.85 -7.33 -1.41
N VAL A 53 -16.24 -6.26 -0.93
CA VAL A 53 -16.84 -4.92 -0.82
C VAL A 53 -15.95 -3.91 -1.52
N LEU A 54 -16.51 -3.16 -2.46
CA LEU A 54 -15.86 -2.11 -3.21
C LEU A 54 -16.52 -0.76 -2.90
N CYS A 55 -15.73 0.22 -2.46
CA CYS A 55 -16.14 1.61 -2.35
C CYS A 55 -15.76 2.37 -3.62
N VAL A 56 -16.70 3.13 -4.19
CA VAL A 56 -16.49 3.94 -5.39
C VAL A 56 -16.69 5.40 -5.04
N LYS A 57 -15.70 6.22 -5.35
CA LYS A 57 -15.74 7.66 -5.19
C LYS A 57 -15.25 8.33 -6.46
N THR A 58 -15.99 9.32 -6.94
CA THR A 58 -15.63 10.13 -8.10
C THR A 58 -14.70 11.27 -7.69
N PHE A 59 -13.91 11.74 -8.63
CA PHE A 59 -13.05 12.92 -8.49
C PHE A 59 -13.14 13.78 -9.77
N LYS A 60 -12.75 15.05 -9.66
CA LYS A 60 -12.82 16.01 -10.77
C LYS A 60 -11.44 16.34 -11.34
N THR A 61 -10.41 16.29 -10.52
CA THR A 61 -9.04 16.68 -10.92
C THR A 61 -8.03 15.59 -10.58
N GLU A 62 -6.88 15.61 -11.26
CA GLU A 62 -5.77 14.70 -10.97
C GLU A 62 -5.24 14.91 -9.54
N VAL A 63 -5.22 16.15 -9.06
CA VAL A 63 -4.79 16.49 -7.69
C VAL A 63 -5.73 15.84 -6.67
N GLU A 64 -7.02 16.01 -6.85
CA GLU A 64 -8.04 15.40 -5.96
C GLU A 64 -7.91 13.85 -5.96
N ALA A 65 -7.66 13.24 -7.13
CA ALA A 65 -7.45 11.81 -7.22
C ALA A 65 -6.24 11.34 -6.39
N ILE A 66 -5.12 12.09 -6.44
CA ILE A 66 -3.92 11.81 -5.67
C ILE A 66 -4.19 11.96 -4.17
N GLU A 67 -4.87 13.03 -3.77
CA GLU A 67 -5.22 13.27 -2.38
C GLU A 67 -6.09 12.16 -1.83
N LEU A 68 -7.14 11.78 -2.53
CA LEU A 68 -8.05 10.69 -2.15
C LEU A 68 -7.34 9.33 -2.09
N ALA A 69 -6.49 9.04 -3.07
CA ALA A 69 -5.73 7.78 -3.10
C ALA A 69 -4.73 7.67 -1.94
N ASN A 70 -4.18 8.81 -1.51
CA ASN A 70 -3.24 8.86 -0.39
C ASN A 70 -3.90 9.05 0.98
N ASP A 71 -5.21 9.37 1.01
CA ASP A 71 -5.99 9.57 2.24
C ASP A 71 -6.36 8.24 2.90
N THR A 72 -5.35 7.46 3.22
CA THR A 72 -5.45 6.18 3.93
C THR A 72 -4.21 5.95 4.78
N GLN A 73 -4.38 5.22 5.85
CA GLN A 73 -3.25 4.78 6.68
C GLN A 73 -2.46 3.61 6.06
N TYR A 74 -2.96 3.02 4.99
CA TYR A 74 -2.35 1.90 4.29
C TYR A 74 -1.61 2.36 3.03
N GLY A 75 -0.75 1.51 2.50
CA GLY A 75 0.03 1.79 1.30
C GLY A 75 0.71 0.54 0.74
N LEU A 76 -0.03 -0.57 0.60
CA LEU A 76 0.53 -1.77 -0.02
C LEU A 76 0.50 -1.64 -1.54
N GLY A 77 -0.68 -1.54 -2.13
CA GLY A 77 -0.85 -1.52 -3.56
C GLY A 77 -1.78 -0.40 -4.03
N ALA A 78 -1.50 0.11 -5.21
CA ALA A 78 -2.36 1.03 -5.95
C ALA A 78 -2.34 0.68 -7.44
N ALA A 79 -3.35 1.12 -8.18
CA ALA A 79 -3.38 0.96 -9.62
C ALA A 79 -3.86 2.24 -10.30
N VAL A 80 -3.33 2.52 -11.47
CA VAL A 80 -3.79 3.60 -12.35
C VAL A 80 -4.11 3.04 -13.73
N LEU A 81 -5.30 3.36 -14.22
CA LEU A 81 -5.75 2.95 -15.54
C LEU A 81 -5.97 4.20 -16.38
N SER A 82 -5.16 4.37 -17.43
CA SER A 82 -5.26 5.50 -18.34
C SER A 82 -4.56 5.18 -19.66
N LYS A 83 -5.07 5.74 -20.76
CA LYS A 83 -4.38 5.73 -22.06
C LYS A 83 -3.23 6.74 -22.13
N ASP A 84 -3.24 7.76 -21.25
CA ASP A 84 -2.18 8.76 -21.12
C ASP A 84 -1.07 8.20 -20.22
N LEU A 85 0.00 7.71 -20.82
CA LEU A 85 1.14 7.13 -20.10
C LEU A 85 1.90 8.17 -19.28
N ALA A 86 1.97 9.42 -19.71
CA ALA A 86 2.61 10.49 -18.95
C ALA A 86 1.82 10.79 -17.66
N ARG A 87 0.49 10.72 -17.71
CA ARG A 87 -0.36 10.76 -16.52
C ARG A 87 -0.08 9.58 -15.60
N CYS A 88 -0.01 8.37 -16.14
CA CYS A 88 0.30 7.18 -15.34
C CYS A 88 1.64 7.36 -14.60
N GLU A 89 2.67 7.85 -15.26
CA GLU A 89 3.97 8.10 -14.66
C GLU A 89 3.91 9.15 -13.53
N ARG A 90 3.20 10.25 -13.72
CA ARG A 90 3.01 11.26 -12.66
C ARG A 90 2.29 10.68 -11.44
N LEU A 91 1.21 9.93 -11.68
CA LEU A 91 0.40 9.32 -10.60
C LEU A 91 1.19 8.25 -9.84
N THR A 92 1.98 7.42 -10.52
CA THR A 92 2.80 6.40 -9.84
C THR A 92 3.84 7.02 -8.91
N LYS A 93 4.41 8.17 -9.28
CA LYS A 93 5.34 8.91 -8.43
C LYS A 93 4.67 9.58 -7.22
N ALA A 94 3.40 9.95 -7.37
CA ALA A 94 2.62 10.64 -6.33
C ALA A 94 1.96 9.68 -5.33
N PHE A 95 1.70 8.44 -5.71
CA PHE A 95 1.04 7.47 -4.83
C PHE A 95 1.97 6.97 -3.73
N GLN A 96 1.46 6.99 -2.51
CA GLN A 96 2.18 6.53 -1.31
C GLN A 96 1.95 5.02 -1.08
N SER A 97 2.17 4.22 -2.12
CA SER A 97 2.05 2.77 -2.10
C SER A 97 3.39 2.12 -2.45
N GLY A 98 3.65 0.94 -1.91
CA GLY A 98 4.87 0.19 -2.19
C GLY A 98 4.85 -0.42 -3.59
N ILE A 99 3.66 -0.76 -4.09
CA ILE A 99 3.43 -1.34 -5.40
C ILE A 99 2.45 -0.45 -6.14
N VAL A 100 2.73 -0.11 -7.40
CA VAL A 100 1.79 0.60 -8.25
C VAL A 100 1.74 -0.08 -9.62
N TRP A 101 0.55 -0.48 -10.00
CA TRP A 101 0.28 -1.07 -11.30
C TRP A 101 -0.23 -0.03 -12.31
N ILE A 102 0.17 -0.16 -13.55
CA ILE A 102 -0.32 0.66 -14.67
C ILE A 102 -1.11 -0.22 -15.62
N ASN A 103 -2.37 0.13 -15.87
CA ASN A 103 -3.30 -0.55 -16.77
C ASN A 103 -3.49 -2.05 -16.46
N CYS A 104 -3.20 -2.46 -15.24
CA CYS A 104 -3.44 -3.79 -14.69
C CYS A 104 -3.68 -3.69 -13.19
N SER A 105 -4.06 -4.79 -12.58
CA SER A 105 -4.20 -4.87 -11.12
C SER A 105 -3.82 -6.26 -10.64
N GLN A 106 -3.02 -6.30 -9.57
CA GLN A 106 -2.64 -7.48 -8.79
C GLN A 106 -1.76 -8.56 -9.48
N PRO A 107 -1.11 -8.38 -10.65
CA PRO A 107 -0.10 -9.34 -11.05
C PRO A 107 1.05 -9.30 -10.02
N CYS A 108 1.45 -10.49 -9.58
CA CYS A 108 2.58 -10.67 -8.68
C CYS A 108 3.66 -11.45 -9.40
N PHE A 109 4.85 -10.88 -9.49
CA PHE A 109 6.03 -11.51 -10.07
C PHE A 109 7.09 -11.69 -9.00
N TRP A 110 7.93 -12.70 -9.11
CA TRP A 110 8.97 -12.98 -8.12
C TRP A 110 10.22 -12.09 -8.27
N GLN A 111 10.38 -11.41 -9.42
CA GLN A 111 11.54 -10.56 -9.69
C GLN A 111 11.50 -9.19 -9.00
N PRO A 112 10.39 -8.42 -9.06
CA PRO A 112 10.35 -7.12 -8.41
C PRO A 112 10.08 -7.26 -6.91
N PRO A 113 10.54 -6.29 -6.10
CA PRO A 113 10.31 -6.30 -4.67
C PRO A 113 8.82 -6.13 -4.36
N TRP A 114 8.35 -6.88 -3.38
CA TRP A 114 7.00 -6.79 -2.85
C TRP A 114 7.02 -6.22 -1.43
N GLY A 115 6.18 -5.25 -1.14
CA GLY A 115 6.06 -4.69 0.21
C GLY A 115 5.34 -3.36 0.24
N GLY A 116 4.92 -2.95 1.42
CA GLY A 116 4.09 -1.79 1.66
C GLY A 116 4.85 -0.54 2.07
N LYS A 117 4.07 0.52 2.27
CA LYS A 117 4.41 1.76 2.96
C LYS A 117 3.39 1.99 4.07
N LYS A 118 3.62 3.01 4.90
CA LYS A 118 2.72 3.38 6.00
C LYS A 118 2.42 2.16 6.90
N ARG A 119 1.17 1.96 7.31
CA ARG A 119 0.76 0.82 8.15
C ARG A 119 0.68 -0.52 7.42
N SER A 120 0.84 -0.55 6.10
CA SER A 120 0.98 -1.80 5.36
C SER A 120 2.35 -2.46 5.54
N GLY A 121 3.25 -1.84 6.31
CA GLY A 121 4.51 -2.41 6.74
C GLY A 121 5.73 -1.78 6.09
N PHE A 122 6.88 -2.27 6.50
CA PHE A 122 8.21 -1.92 6.00
C PHE A 122 8.94 -3.20 5.58
N GLY A 123 10.09 -3.04 4.95
CA GLY A 123 10.80 -4.17 4.38
C GLY A 123 10.28 -4.55 2.99
N ARG A 124 10.97 -5.49 2.39
CA ARG A 124 10.59 -6.01 1.06
C ARG A 124 10.81 -7.52 1.03
N GLU A 125 9.87 -8.20 0.36
CA GLU A 125 10.00 -9.58 -0.05
C GLU A 125 10.26 -9.63 -1.56
N LEU A 126 10.65 -10.77 -2.08
CA LEU A 126 10.92 -11.01 -3.49
C LEU A 126 12.08 -10.16 -4.06
N GLY A 127 12.57 -10.59 -5.23
CA GLY A 127 13.72 -9.96 -5.86
C GLY A 127 14.98 -9.98 -4.99
N GLU A 128 15.96 -9.18 -5.35
CA GLU A 128 17.21 -9.02 -4.60
C GLU A 128 16.98 -8.46 -3.18
N TRP A 129 16.03 -7.53 -3.05
CA TRP A 129 15.69 -6.91 -1.76
C TRP A 129 15.13 -7.90 -0.74
N GLY A 130 14.42 -8.95 -1.20
CA GLY A 130 13.92 -9.99 -0.33
C GLY A 130 15.06 -10.84 0.26
N LEU A 131 16.15 -10.99 -0.46
CA LEU A 131 17.31 -11.74 0.01
C LEU A 131 18.01 -11.04 1.19
N GLU A 132 17.99 -9.72 1.24
CA GLU A 132 18.61 -8.93 2.32
C GLU A 132 18.07 -9.32 3.72
N ASN A 133 16.83 -9.80 3.80
CA ASN A 133 16.25 -10.26 5.06
C ASN A 133 16.93 -11.52 5.63
N TYR A 134 17.69 -12.24 4.82
CA TYR A 134 18.36 -13.50 5.16
C TYR A 134 19.87 -13.36 5.21
N LEU A 135 20.42 -12.17 4.95
CA LEU A 135 21.83 -11.89 4.91
C LEU A 135 22.24 -10.94 6.04
N ASN A 136 23.44 -11.13 6.54
CA ASN A 136 24.07 -10.20 7.47
C ASN A 136 25.18 -9.43 6.73
N ILE A 137 25.17 -8.12 6.86
CA ILE A 137 26.21 -7.26 6.31
C ILE A 137 27.33 -7.14 7.31
N ASN A 138 28.55 -7.55 6.93
CA ASN A 138 29.75 -7.40 7.72
C ASN A 138 30.69 -6.42 7.02
N GLN A 139 31.18 -5.44 7.75
CA GLN A 139 32.28 -4.60 7.31
C GLN A 139 33.59 -5.17 7.82
N VAL A 140 34.52 -5.43 6.91
CA VAL A 140 35.90 -5.81 7.23
C VAL A 140 36.82 -4.71 6.74
N THR A 141 37.57 -4.12 7.65
CA THR A 141 38.58 -3.10 7.33
C THR A 141 39.93 -3.63 7.74
N GLN A 142 40.86 -3.72 6.77
CA GLN A 142 42.22 -4.10 7.01
C GLN A 142 43.12 -2.90 6.83
N TYR A 143 43.90 -2.58 7.85
CA TYR A 143 44.96 -1.57 7.76
C TYR A 143 46.22 -2.19 7.19
N VAL A 144 46.78 -1.63 6.13
CA VAL A 144 47.92 -2.18 5.38
C VAL A 144 49.16 -1.29 5.38
N SER A 145 49.17 -0.22 6.17
CA SER A 145 50.30 0.72 6.31
C SER A 145 51.09 0.44 7.58
N ASP A 146 52.40 0.67 7.55
CA ASP A 146 53.24 0.64 8.74
C ASP A 146 53.18 1.94 9.57
N GLU A 147 52.47 2.96 9.10
CA GLU A 147 52.27 4.21 9.84
C GLU A 147 51.26 3.98 10.96
N ALA A 148 51.46 4.62 12.10
CA ALA A 148 50.52 4.59 13.20
C ALA A 148 49.18 5.23 12.80
N TRP A 149 48.11 4.40 12.70
CA TRP A 149 46.75 4.89 12.52
C TRP A 149 46.15 5.25 13.88
N GLY A 150 45.95 6.54 14.12
CA GLY A 150 45.33 7.00 15.36
C GLY A 150 44.24 8.01 15.10
N PHE A 151 43.04 7.70 15.59
CA PHE A 151 41.98 8.68 15.69
C PHE A 151 42.32 9.78 16.70
N TYR A 152 43.16 9.44 17.67
CA TYR A 152 43.66 10.34 18.69
C TYR A 152 45.19 10.47 18.56
N LYS A 153 45.68 11.67 18.26
CA LYS A 153 47.10 11.96 18.42
C LYS A 153 47.44 11.76 19.88
N SER A 154 48.33 10.85 20.21
CA SER A 154 48.92 10.81 21.52
C SER A 154 49.48 12.18 21.86
N PRO A 155 49.24 12.74 23.06
CA PRO A 155 49.86 13.98 23.44
C PRO A 155 51.38 13.76 23.30
N SER A 156 52.03 14.66 22.50
CA SER A 156 53.49 14.66 22.38
C SER A 156 54.04 14.68 23.81
N LYS A 157 54.89 13.72 24.14
CA LYS A 157 55.64 13.79 25.38
C LYS A 157 56.45 15.13 25.35
N LEU A 158 56.08 16.08 26.20
CA LEU A 158 56.85 17.23 26.50
C LEU A 158 58.16 16.82 27.13
#